data_48b3630734ca46b3c53ef4dab4fffdcc
#
_entry.id   48b3630734ca46b3c53ef4dab4fffdcc
#
_cell.length_a   1.000
_cell.length_b   1.000
_cell.length_c   1.000
_cell.angle_alpha   90.00
_cell.angle_beta   90.00
_cell.angle_gamma   90.00
#
_symmetry.space_group_name_H-M   'P 1'
#
loop_
_entity.id
_entity.type
_entity.pdbx_description
1 polymer ?
#
loop_
_entity_poly.entity_id
_entity_poly.type
_entity_poly.pdbx_seq_one_letter_code
_entity_poly.pdbx_strand_id
1 'polypeptide(L)'
;MWTLQKQVRPGNCLIAKHVRSCKKGKQMSNKEVLKILKKKLDTCTRATEQALKKKDYKAVEKSMRTAFVFMKAHSALKKQIPQKLVILADKNACSCSVCGNIINDCLVSYCSKCGQKIDWEDC
;
A
#
# COMPACT_ATOMS: atom_id res chain seq x y z
N MET A 1 20.19 28.08 -20.35
CA MET A 1 19.55 27.68 -19.09
C MET A 1 18.31 26.83 -19.30
N TRP A 2 17.51 27.18 -20.21
CA TRP A 2 16.23 26.52 -20.47
C TRP A 2 16.32 25.17 -21.17
N THR A 3 17.45 24.90 -21.76
CA THR A 3 17.74 23.64 -22.45
C THR A 3 17.81 22.42 -21.55
N LEU A 4 18.05 22.61 -20.27
CA LEU A 4 18.14 21.49 -19.28
C LEU A 4 16.85 20.69 -19.16
N GLN A 5 15.72 21.36 -19.23
CA GLN A 5 14.43 20.70 -19.13
C GLN A 5 14.13 19.77 -20.31
N LYS A 6 14.64 20.13 -21.48
CA LYS A 6 14.47 19.33 -22.70
C LYS A 6 15.27 18.04 -22.65
N GLN A 7 16.38 18.05 -21.94
CA GLN A 7 17.26 16.87 -21.85
C GLN A 7 16.66 15.73 -21.03
N VAL A 8 15.81 16.06 -20.06
CA VAL A 8 15.17 15.05 -19.23
C VAL A 8 14.14 14.23 -20.02
N ARG A 9 13.48 14.85 -20.98
CA ARG A 9 12.44 14.20 -21.77
C ARG A 9 12.92 13.01 -22.61
N PRO A 10 14.05 13.08 -23.31
CA PRO A 10 14.53 11.93 -24.04
C PRO A 10 14.84 10.74 -23.16
N GLY A 11 15.39 10.97 -22.00
CA GLY A 11 15.62 9.91 -21.02
C GLY A 11 14.34 9.24 -20.57
N ASN A 12 13.31 10.00 -20.31
CA ASN A 12 12.00 9.47 -19.96
C ASN A 12 11.39 8.67 -21.11
N CYS A 13 11.58 9.11 -22.34
CA CYS A 13 11.11 8.35 -23.49
C CYS A 13 11.80 6.99 -23.64
N LEU A 14 13.09 6.92 -23.37
CA LEU A 14 13.85 5.67 -23.39
C LEU A 14 13.36 4.71 -22.30
N ILE A 15 13.14 5.21 -21.11
CA ILE A 15 12.58 4.41 -20.00
C ILE A 15 11.17 3.90 -20.35
N ALA A 16 10.34 4.74 -20.92
CA ALA A 16 9.00 4.35 -21.37
C ALA A 16 9.02 3.25 -22.43
N LYS A 17 9.93 3.36 -23.41
CA LYS A 17 10.10 2.32 -24.44
C LYS A 17 10.54 0.99 -23.81
N HIS A 18 11.47 1.04 -22.88
CA HIS A 18 11.95 -0.15 -22.20
C HIS A 18 10.83 -0.82 -21.40
N VAL A 19 10.06 -0.03 -20.65
CA VAL A 19 8.91 -0.55 -19.91
C VAL A 19 7.86 -1.16 -20.83
N ARG A 20 7.60 -0.57 -21.98
CA ARG A 20 6.67 -1.13 -22.97
C ARG A 20 7.12 -2.48 -23.50
N SER A 21 8.42 -2.67 -23.70
CA SER A 21 8.95 -3.95 -24.16
C SER A 21 8.85 -5.05 -23.12
N CYS A 22 8.83 -4.68 -21.84
CA CYS A 22 8.79 -5.64 -20.75
C CYS A 22 7.40 -6.21 -20.47
N LYS A 23 6.35 -5.71 -21.22
CA LYS A 23 5.17 -6.04 -20.79
C LYS A 23 4.17 -6.50 -21.45
N LYS A 24 3.50 -7.12 -21.32
CA LYS A 24 2.18 -7.55 -21.69
C LYS A 24 1.49 -8.37 -20.60
N GLY A 25 2.05 -8.35 -19.40
CA GLY A 25 1.41 -8.90 -18.21
C GLY A 25 0.26 -8.01 -17.74
N LYS A 26 -0.86 -8.59 -17.36
CA LYS A 26 -1.94 -7.84 -16.72
C LYS A 26 -1.47 -7.33 -15.37
N GLN A 27 -1.50 -6.02 -15.20
CA GLN A 27 -1.14 -5.42 -13.92
C GLN A 27 -2.23 -5.72 -12.88
N MET A 28 -1.83 -6.29 -11.75
CA MET A 28 -2.76 -6.61 -10.67
C MET A 28 -3.15 -5.35 -9.90
N SER A 29 -4.41 -5.27 -9.52
CA SER A 29 -4.89 -4.19 -8.66
C SER A 29 -4.38 -4.37 -7.21
N ASN A 30 -4.28 -3.27 -6.46
CA ASN A 30 -3.90 -3.33 -5.04
C ASN A 30 -4.83 -4.23 -4.23
N LYS A 31 -6.11 -4.27 -4.58
CA LYS A 31 -7.09 -5.15 -3.90
C LYS A 31 -6.82 -6.63 -4.16
N GLU A 32 -6.42 -6.99 -5.37
CA GLU A 32 -6.03 -8.37 -5.70
C GLU A 32 -4.76 -8.79 -4.97
N VAL A 33 -3.76 -7.91 -4.93
CA VAL A 33 -2.51 -8.17 -4.20
C VAL A 33 -2.80 -8.34 -2.69
N LEU A 34 -3.67 -7.53 -2.10
CA LEU A 34 -4.06 -7.68 -0.70
C LEU A 34 -4.71 -9.03 -0.41
N LYS A 35 -5.55 -9.54 -1.30
CA LYS A 35 -6.16 -10.87 -1.15
C LYS A 35 -5.09 -11.97 -1.16
N ILE A 36 -4.10 -11.86 -2.04
CA ILE A 36 -2.99 -12.81 -2.12
C ILE A 36 -2.15 -12.77 -0.84
N LEU A 37 -1.80 -11.57 -0.37
CA LEU A 37 -1.03 -11.40 0.87
C LEU A 37 -1.78 -11.98 2.07
N LYS A 38 -3.08 -11.79 2.15
CA LYS A 38 -3.90 -12.38 3.21
C LYS A 38 -3.85 -13.90 3.19
N LYS A 39 -4.01 -14.52 2.01
CA LYS A 39 -3.88 -15.98 1.85
C LYS A 39 -2.50 -16.48 2.27
N LYS A 40 -1.44 -15.75 1.94
CA LYS A 40 -0.07 -16.09 2.37
C LYS A 40 0.09 -16.00 3.88
N LEU A 41 -0.48 -14.99 4.52
CA LEU A 41 -0.52 -14.88 5.98
C LEU A 41 -1.23 -16.06 6.63
N ASP A 42 -2.40 -16.45 6.13
CA ASP A 42 -3.15 -17.60 6.64
C ASP A 42 -2.34 -18.89 6.50
N THR A 43 -1.63 -19.07 5.40
CA THR A 43 -0.73 -20.21 5.19
C THR A 43 0.41 -20.21 6.21
N CYS A 44 1.03 -19.06 6.46
CA CYS A 44 2.09 -18.94 7.47
C CYS A 44 1.57 -19.25 8.89
N THR A 45 0.38 -18.79 9.22
CA THR A 45 -0.25 -19.08 10.51
C THR A 45 -0.44 -20.58 10.71
N ARG A 46 -1.00 -21.28 9.72
CA ARG A 46 -1.16 -22.73 9.75
C ARG A 46 0.16 -23.47 9.89
N ALA A 47 1.18 -23.03 9.13
CA ALA A 47 2.52 -23.61 9.21
C ALA A 47 3.12 -23.44 10.61
N THR A 48 2.94 -22.28 11.23
CA THR A 48 3.39 -21.99 12.60
C THR A 48 2.70 -22.91 13.61
N GLU A 49 1.38 -23.07 13.51
CA GLU A 49 0.61 -23.96 14.38
C GLU A 49 1.06 -25.42 14.26
N GLN A 50 1.29 -25.89 13.03
CA GLN A 50 1.78 -27.24 12.80
C GLN A 50 3.19 -27.45 13.35
N ALA A 51 4.06 -26.47 13.17
CA ALA A 51 5.42 -26.52 13.70
C ALA A 51 5.44 -26.52 15.23
N LEU A 52 4.55 -25.75 15.87
CA LEU A 52 4.38 -25.76 17.33
C LEU A 52 3.95 -27.13 17.84
N LYS A 53 3.00 -27.77 17.18
CA LYS A 53 2.54 -29.13 17.53
C LYS A 53 3.68 -30.15 17.46
N LYS A 54 4.59 -29.98 16.50
CA LYS A 54 5.76 -30.84 16.31
C LYS A 54 6.96 -30.43 17.19
N LYS A 55 6.83 -29.34 17.95
CA LYS A 55 7.93 -28.75 18.74
C LYS A 55 9.16 -28.37 17.91
N ASP A 56 8.96 -28.06 16.63
CA ASP A 56 10.01 -27.60 15.73
C ASP A 56 10.14 -26.09 15.80
N TYR A 57 10.91 -25.61 16.76
CA TYR A 57 11.06 -24.17 17.02
C TYR A 57 11.77 -23.41 15.90
N LYS A 58 12.65 -24.07 15.13
CA LYS A 58 13.28 -23.44 13.96
C LYS A 58 12.27 -23.16 12.86
N ALA A 59 11.38 -24.13 12.61
CA ALA A 59 10.30 -23.92 11.64
C ALA A 59 9.31 -22.84 12.11
N VAL A 60 9.02 -22.77 13.41
CA VAL A 60 8.19 -21.71 14.01
C VAL A 60 8.81 -20.34 13.75
N GLU A 61 10.08 -20.16 14.08
CA GLU A 61 10.79 -18.91 13.89
C GLU A 61 10.76 -18.47 12.41
N LYS A 62 11.07 -19.39 11.50
CA LYS A 62 11.06 -19.12 10.06
C LYS A 62 9.70 -18.67 9.57
N SER A 63 8.63 -19.35 9.95
CA SER A 63 7.28 -19.00 9.50
C SER A 63 6.78 -17.71 10.13
N MET A 64 7.14 -17.40 11.36
CA MET A 64 6.83 -16.13 12.01
C MET A 64 7.53 -14.95 11.33
N ARG A 65 8.80 -15.08 10.97
CA ARG A 65 9.53 -14.05 10.22
C ARG A 65 8.88 -13.79 8.87
N THR A 66 8.49 -14.84 8.16
CA THR A 66 7.81 -14.73 6.87
C THR A 66 6.44 -14.05 7.04
N ALA A 67 5.67 -14.43 8.05
CA ALA A 67 4.40 -13.81 8.37
C ALA A 67 4.55 -12.31 8.67
N PHE A 68 5.58 -11.93 9.41
CA PHE A 68 5.85 -10.54 9.73
C PHE A 68 6.09 -9.68 8.47
N VAL A 69 6.86 -10.20 7.51
CA VAL A 69 7.09 -9.52 6.22
C VAL A 69 5.77 -9.33 5.47
N PHE A 70 4.93 -10.35 5.39
CA PHE A 70 3.64 -10.24 4.73
C PHE A 70 2.68 -9.28 5.44
N MET A 71 2.70 -9.24 6.77
CA MET A 71 1.91 -8.28 7.56
C MET A 71 2.34 -6.83 7.25
N LYS A 72 3.63 -6.57 7.20
CA LYS A 72 4.16 -5.24 6.85
C LYS A 72 3.77 -4.84 5.44
N ALA A 73 3.92 -5.74 4.47
CA ALA A 73 3.53 -5.48 3.09
C ALA A 73 2.02 -5.24 2.96
N HIS A 74 1.21 -6.03 3.64
CA HIS A 74 -0.24 -5.87 3.65
C HIS A 74 -0.66 -4.51 4.22
N SER A 75 -0.10 -4.11 5.36
CA SER A 75 -0.40 -2.82 5.98
C SER A 75 0.01 -1.65 5.09
N ALA A 76 1.19 -1.71 4.49
CA ALA A 76 1.68 -0.66 3.59
C ALA A 76 0.77 -0.52 2.36
N LEU A 77 0.41 -1.63 1.74
CA LEU A 77 -0.43 -1.63 0.55
C LEU A 77 -1.87 -1.19 0.85
N LYS A 78 -2.40 -1.56 2.01
CA LYS A 78 -3.73 -1.14 2.45
C LYS A 78 -3.84 0.38 2.52
N LYS A 79 -2.79 1.07 2.95
CA LYS A 79 -2.76 2.54 3.02
C LYS A 79 -2.77 3.20 1.64
N GLN A 80 -2.38 2.49 0.59
CA GLN A 80 -2.42 3.00 -0.79
C GLN A 80 -3.80 2.91 -1.44
N ILE A 81 -4.74 2.22 -0.83
CA ILE A 81 -6.13 2.20 -1.31
C ILE A 81 -6.83 3.46 -0.80
N PRO A 82 -7.31 4.33 -1.71
CA PRO A 82 -7.95 5.58 -1.30
C PRO A 82 -9.13 5.34 -0.35
N GLN A 83 -9.22 6.12 0.70
CA GLN A 83 -10.32 6.11 1.66
C GLN A 83 -10.99 7.47 1.67
N LYS A 84 -12.31 7.46 1.72
CA LYS A 84 -13.12 8.68 1.80
C LYS A 84 -12.92 9.36 3.15
N LEU A 85 -13.01 10.66 3.17
CA LEU A 85 -12.97 11.46 4.39
C LEU A 85 -14.32 11.47 5.10
N VAL A 86 -14.29 11.68 6.39
CA VAL A 86 -15.49 11.95 7.19
C VAL A 86 -15.69 13.47 7.26
N ILE A 87 -16.81 13.94 6.77
CA ILE A 87 -17.16 15.37 6.80
C ILE A 87 -17.67 15.72 8.18
N LEU A 88 -17.05 16.70 8.81
CA LEU A 88 -17.46 17.22 10.11
C LEU A 88 -18.38 18.43 9.91
N ALA A 89 -19.69 18.22 10.02
CA ALA A 89 -20.72 19.23 9.73
C ALA A 89 -20.55 20.51 10.56
N ASP A 90 -20.15 20.38 11.82
CA ASP A 90 -20.06 21.51 12.76
C ASP A 90 -18.81 22.37 12.55
N LYS A 91 -17.81 21.88 11.85
CA LYS A 91 -16.51 22.56 11.75
C LYS A 91 -16.08 22.91 10.33
N ASN A 92 -16.90 22.60 9.32
CA ASN A 92 -16.50 22.72 7.92
C ASN A 92 -15.13 22.12 7.62
N ALA A 93 -14.84 21.01 8.28
CA ALA A 93 -13.56 20.31 8.18
C ALA A 93 -13.80 18.84 7.86
N CYS A 94 -12.79 18.19 7.32
CA CYS A 94 -12.81 16.76 7.05
C CYS A 94 -11.84 16.04 7.99
N SER A 95 -12.17 14.80 8.35
CA SER A 95 -11.27 13.97 9.13
C SER A 95 -10.93 12.68 8.39
N CYS A 96 -9.73 12.16 8.66
CA CYS A 96 -9.31 10.86 8.15
C CYS A 96 -10.21 9.76 8.72
N SER A 97 -10.80 8.95 7.85
CA SER A 97 -11.68 7.84 8.27
C SER A 97 -10.93 6.73 9.03
N VAL A 98 -9.61 6.69 8.94
CA VAL A 98 -8.78 5.65 9.56
C VAL A 98 -8.29 6.06 10.95
N CYS A 99 -7.76 7.28 11.10
CA CYS A 99 -7.16 7.72 12.37
C CYS A 99 -7.86 8.89 13.04
N GLY A 100 -8.86 9.50 12.39
CA GLY A 100 -9.60 10.63 12.92
C GLY A 100 -8.88 11.97 12.88
N ASN A 101 -7.67 12.04 12.29
CA ASN A 101 -6.94 13.29 12.16
C ASN A 101 -7.71 14.31 11.33
N ILE A 102 -7.80 15.54 11.80
CA ILE A 102 -8.46 16.62 11.08
C ILE A 102 -7.59 17.09 9.92
N ILE A 103 -8.16 17.17 8.74
CA ILE A 103 -7.50 17.58 7.51
C ILE A 103 -8.14 18.87 7.02
N ASN A 104 -7.38 19.96 7.11
CA ASN A 104 -7.82 21.27 6.70
C ASN A 104 -7.40 21.66 5.29
N ASP A 105 -6.47 20.91 4.70
CA ASP A 105 -5.92 21.18 3.39
C ASP A 105 -6.43 20.18 2.37
N CYS A 106 -7.23 20.63 1.42
CA CYS A 106 -7.80 19.81 0.35
C CYS A 106 -6.81 19.40 -0.74
N LEU A 107 -5.56 19.84 -0.66
CA LEU A 107 -4.52 19.50 -1.64
C LEU A 107 -3.68 18.28 -1.25
N VAL A 108 -3.84 17.78 -0.04
CA VAL A 108 -3.04 16.64 0.42
C VAL A 108 -3.57 15.32 -0.14
N SER A 109 -2.67 14.49 -0.62
CA SER A 109 -3.01 13.16 -1.16
C SER A 109 -3.03 12.08 -0.08
N TYR A 110 -2.40 12.34 1.06
CA TYR A 110 -2.25 11.39 2.16
C TYR A 110 -2.47 12.06 3.51
N CYS A 111 -3.02 11.31 4.45
CA CYS A 111 -3.12 11.77 5.83
C CYS A 111 -1.73 11.92 6.44
N SER A 112 -1.41 13.10 6.98
CA SER A 112 -0.12 13.39 7.60
C SER A 112 0.17 12.56 8.86
N LYS A 113 -0.87 12.08 9.53
CA LYS A 113 -0.74 11.31 10.77
C LYS A 113 -0.55 9.81 10.53
N CYS A 114 -1.37 9.19 9.70
CA CYS A 114 -1.35 7.74 9.50
C CYS A 114 -0.85 7.29 8.13
N GLY A 115 -0.67 8.21 7.18
CA GLY A 115 -0.22 7.91 5.82
C GLY A 115 -1.26 7.27 4.93
N GLN A 116 -2.54 7.28 5.32
CA GLN A 116 -3.63 6.75 4.51
C GLN A 116 -3.85 7.63 3.28
N LYS A 117 -3.94 7.02 2.11
CA LYS A 117 -4.30 7.72 0.87
C LYS A 117 -5.74 8.23 0.94
N ILE A 118 -5.96 9.45 0.51
CA ILE A 118 -7.25 10.15 0.60
C ILE A 118 -7.95 10.15 -0.75
N ASP A 119 -9.25 9.91 -0.70
CA ASP A 119 -10.15 10.04 -1.83
C ASP A 119 -11.00 11.32 -1.64
N TRP A 120 -10.82 12.27 -2.56
CA TRP A 120 -11.47 13.57 -2.51
C TRP A 120 -12.75 13.67 -3.37
N GLU A 121 -13.17 12.58 -3.99
CA GLU A 121 -14.28 12.64 -4.97
C GLU A 121 -15.58 13.19 -4.41
N ASP A 122 -15.82 13.07 -3.11
CA ASP A 122 -17.04 13.54 -2.45
C ASP A 122 -16.86 14.81 -1.60
N CYS A 123 -15.69 15.44 -1.67
CA CYS A 123 -15.42 16.73 -1.06
C CYS A 123 -15.27 17.84 -2.12
#